data_6ce5dbf9b9d20a301e8b0eca8e2b3ee1
#
_entry.id   6ce5dbf9b9d20a301e8b0eca8e2b3ee1
#
_cell.length_a   1.000
_cell.length_b   1.000
_cell.length_c   1.000
_cell.angle_alpha   90.00
_cell.angle_beta   90.00
_cell.angle_gamma   90.00
#
_symmetry.space_group_name_H-M   'P 1'
#
loop_
_entity.id
_entity.type
_entity.pdbx_description
1 polymer ?
#
loop_
_entity_poly.entity_id
_entity_poly.type
_entity_poly.pdbx_seq_one_letter_code
_entity_poly.pdbx_strand_id
1 'polypeptide(L)'
;MAEHVGNRIQEWDVINEPITDDGRWRGIDGAFGSTDSEGKADTAPTEDTTNGLNLNWSNEAGNGHFYWGYYLGKDYATKAFEYARKYCAQGSRLYVNDYNLETSPNKLAALIDFVKYIDENNVTGQPIVDGIGTQMHVTASSITREQIDAMFQTMAATGKLVRVTELDVALGTASPSAEQLELQANVYQMIFESYKANVPEAQQSGITIWTLSDNAAE
;
A
#
# COMPACT_ATOMS: atom_id res chain seq x y z
N MET A 1 -11.41 -3.36 -17.22
CA MET A 1 -9.96 -3.62 -17.32
C MET A 1 -9.65 -5.08 -17.07
N ALA A 2 -10.00 -5.66 -15.92
CA ALA A 2 -9.67 -7.06 -15.57
C ALA A 2 -10.13 -8.08 -16.63
N GLU A 3 -11.37 -8.02 -17.10
CA GLU A 3 -11.85 -8.91 -18.18
C GLU A 3 -11.05 -8.75 -19.50
N HIS A 4 -10.59 -7.53 -19.82
CA HIS A 4 -9.83 -7.27 -21.04
C HIS A 4 -8.44 -7.91 -21.00
N VAL A 5 -7.76 -7.88 -19.85
CA VAL A 5 -6.42 -8.47 -19.73
C VAL A 5 -6.48 -9.98 -19.49
N GLY A 6 -7.61 -10.49 -19.00
CA GLY A 6 -7.82 -11.91 -18.74
C GLY A 6 -6.79 -12.47 -17.75
N ASN A 7 -6.21 -13.62 -18.06
CA ASN A 7 -5.24 -14.30 -17.22
C ASN A 7 -3.78 -13.82 -17.40
N ARG A 8 -3.54 -12.76 -18.16
CA ARG A 8 -2.18 -12.19 -18.35
C ARG A 8 -1.70 -11.45 -17.10
N ILE A 9 -2.63 -10.94 -16.28
CA ILE A 9 -2.34 -10.33 -14.99
C ILE A 9 -3.03 -11.20 -13.93
N GLN A 10 -2.25 -11.72 -13.00
CA GLN A 10 -2.71 -12.66 -11.97
C GLN A 10 -2.61 -12.09 -10.56
N GLU A 11 -2.03 -10.90 -10.39
CA GLU A 11 -1.89 -10.22 -9.11
C GLU A 11 -2.30 -8.77 -9.26
N TRP A 12 -3.10 -8.27 -8.31
CA TRP A 12 -3.72 -6.95 -8.36
C TRP A 12 -3.67 -6.28 -7.00
N ASP A 13 -3.08 -5.10 -6.95
CA ASP A 13 -3.26 -4.17 -5.85
C ASP A 13 -4.61 -3.50 -6.04
N VAL A 14 -5.65 -4.09 -5.43
CA VAL A 14 -7.04 -3.64 -5.60
C VAL A 14 -7.26 -2.30 -4.94
N ILE A 15 -6.64 -2.10 -3.79
CA ILE A 15 -6.62 -0.84 -3.04
C ILE A 15 -5.18 -0.49 -2.73
N ASN A 16 -4.78 0.73 -3.09
CA ASN A 16 -3.48 1.30 -2.79
C ASN A 16 -3.60 2.46 -1.81
N GLU A 17 -2.74 2.48 -0.80
CA GLU A 17 -2.58 3.56 0.18
C GLU A 17 -3.87 3.96 0.92
N PRO A 18 -4.61 3.00 1.49
CA PRO A 18 -5.84 3.33 2.19
C PRO A 18 -5.64 3.94 3.58
N ILE A 19 -4.41 3.92 4.12
CA ILE A 19 -4.13 4.35 5.49
C ILE A 19 -3.33 5.64 5.50
N THR A 20 -3.72 6.58 6.35
CA THR A 20 -2.97 7.81 6.62
C THR A 20 -1.71 7.52 7.44
N ASP A 21 -0.75 8.42 7.46
CA ASP A 21 0.51 8.24 8.23
C ASP A 21 0.29 8.18 9.74
N ASP A 22 -0.82 8.74 10.24
CA ASP A 22 -1.24 8.62 11.64
C ASP A 22 -2.07 7.36 11.94
N GLY A 23 -2.22 6.44 10.97
CA GLY A 23 -2.87 5.14 11.16
C GLY A 23 -4.39 5.18 11.12
N ARG A 24 -5.00 6.07 10.34
CA ARG A 24 -6.45 6.13 10.12
C ARG A 24 -6.82 5.76 8.67
N TRP A 25 -8.03 5.33 8.44
CA TRP A 25 -8.51 5.00 7.10
C TRP A 25 -8.80 6.28 6.30
N ARG A 26 -8.17 6.43 5.14
CA ARG A 26 -8.30 7.63 4.30
C ARG A 26 -9.74 7.89 3.88
N GLY A 27 -10.20 9.14 4.08
CA GLY A 27 -11.56 9.58 3.75
C GLY A 27 -12.62 9.17 4.77
N ILE A 28 -12.26 8.43 5.83
CA ILE A 28 -13.19 8.00 6.86
C ILE A 28 -12.96 8.81 8.14
N ASP A 29 -14.06 9.21 8.80
CA ASP A 29 -14.04 9.93 10.08
C ASP A 29 -13.10 11.16 10.11
N GLY A 30 -13.05 11.89 8.99
CA GLY A 30 -12.23 13.10 8.86
C GLY A 30 -10.74 12.85 8.64
N ALA A 31 -10.34 11.62 8.26
CA ALA A 31 -8.96 11.29 7.94
C ALA A 31 -8.68 11.57 6.45
N PHE A 32 -8.13 12.73 6.12
CA PHE A 32 -7.91 13.13 4.73
C PHE A 32 -6.48 12.97 4.23
N GLY A 33 -5.57 12.52 5.03
CA GLY A 33 -4.25 12.18 4.59
C GLY A 33 -3.11 12.93 5.23
N SER A 34 -1.99 12.98 4.51
CA SER A 34 -0.73 13.58 4.93
C SER A 34 -0.72 15.09 4.70
N THR A 35 0.29 15.74 5.20
CA THR A 35 0.64 17.09 4.83
C THR A 35 1.42 17.09 3.50
N ASP A 36 1.20 18.10 2.66
CA ASP A 36 2.01 18.31 1.46
C ASP A 36 3.45 18.76 1.81
N SER A 37 4.27 18.96 0.77
CA SER A 37 5.65 19.43 0.92
C SER A 37 5.77 20.83 1.57
N GLU A 38 4.67 21.58 1.62
CA GLU A 38 4.57 22.90 2.27
C GLU A 38 4.03 22.79 3.70
N GLY A 39 3.73 21.59 4.18
CA GLY A 39 3.19 21.33 5.52
C GLY A 39 1.70 21.64 5.66
N LYS A 40 0.98 21.81 4.55
CA LYS A 40 -0.46 22.04 4.55
C LYS A 40 -1.18 20.69 4.68
N ALA A 41 -1.97 20.57 5.73
CA ALA A 41 -2.79 19.39 5.95
C ALA A 41 -3.88 19.24 4.88
N ASP A 42 -4.11 18.03 4.44
CA ASP A 42 -5.23 17.69 3.60
C ASP A 42 -6.56 17.94 4.35
N THR A 43 -7.55 18.43 3.62
CA THR A 43 -8.87 18.78 4.16
C THR A 43 -9.96 18.00 3.44
N ALA A 44 -11.16 17.99 4.03
CA ALA A 44 -12.34 17.46 3.35
C ALA A 44 -12.52 18.10 1.97
N PRO A 45 -12.80 17.31 0.93
CA PRO A 45 -13.17 17.85 -0.38
C PRO A 45 -14.39 18.77 -0.25
N THR A 46 -14.41 19.85 -1.03
CA THR A 46 -15.62 20.65 -1.15
C THR A 46 -16.66 19.92 -2.00
N GLU A 47 -17.92 20.01 -1.61
CA GLU A 47 -18.99 19.46 -2.42
C GLU A 47 -19.12 20.23 -3.74
N ASP A 48 -19.16 19.50 -4.84
CA ASP A 48 -19.51 20.03 -6.15
C ASP A 48 -20.89 19.54 -6.58
N THR A 49 -21.89 20.38 -6.39
CA THR A 49 -23.28 20.06 -6.75
C THR A 49 -23.58 20.27 -8.23
N THR A 50 -22.64 20.81 -9.00
CA THR A 50 -22.88 21.15 -10.42
C THR A 50 -22.85 19.92 -11.34
N ASN A 51 -22.15 18.86 -10.95
CA ASN A 51 -22.04 17.63 -11.74
C ASN A 51 -23.14 16.59 -11.44
N GLY A 52 -24.10 16.90 -10.58
CA GLY A 52 -25.21 16.02 -10.22
C GLY A 52 -24.86 14.80 -9.37
N LEU A 53 -23.59 14.62 -9.02
CA LEU A 53 -23.06 13.51 -8.23
C LEU A 53 -22.55 13.94 -6.86
N ASN A 54 -22.53 15.23 -6.56
CA ASN A 54 -21.98 15.81 -5.35
C ASN A 54 -20.48 15.48 -5.14
N LEU A 55 -19.75 15.23 -6.24
CA LEU A 55 -18.34 14.86 -6.21
C LEU A 55 -17.49 16.02 -6.69
N ASN A 56 -16.46 16.37 -5.94
CA ASN A 56 -15.46 17.33 -6.36
C ASN A 56 -14.38 16.62 -7.21
N TRP A 57 -14.55 16.66 -8.52
CA TRP A 57 -13.61 16.02 -9.45
C TRP A 57 -12.30 16.77 -9.60
N SER A 58 -12.30 18.09 -9.37
CA SER A 58 -11.08 18.91 -9.47
C SER A 58 -10.19 18.77 -8.25
N ASN A 59 -10.76 18.34 -7.14
CA ASN A 59 -10.11 18.26 -5.83
C ASN A 59 -9.32 19.51 -5.44
N GLU A 60 -9.85 20.68 -5.77
CA GLU A 60 -9.21 21.96 -5.49
C GLU A 60 -9.06 22.27 -4.00
N ALA A 61 -9.83 21.58 -3.17
CA ALA A 61 -9.82 21.82 -1.72
C ALA A 61 -8.78 20.99 -0.96
N GLY A 62 -8.34 19.87 -1.49
CA GLY A 62 -7.32 19.04 -0.89
C GLY A 62 -6.22 18.77 -1.91
N ASN A 63 -5.03 18.93 -1.66
CA ASN A 63 -3.78 18.72 -2.40
C ASN A 63 -3.80 17.79 -3.65
N GLY A 64 -4.90 17.73 -4.38
CA GLY A 64 -5.07 16.89 -5.56
C GLY A 64 -5.50 15.45 -5.26
N HIS A 65 -5.85 15.09 -4.05
CA HIS A 65 -6.22 13.74 -3.67
C HIS A 65 -7.72 13.47 -3.75
N PHE A 66 -8.09 12.30 -4.24
CA PHE A 66 -9.48 11.83 -4.27
C PHE A 66 -9.68 10.71 -3.23
N TYR A 67 -10.58 10.94 -2.30
CA TYR A 67 -10.83 10.00 -1.19
C TYR A 67 -12.08 9.17 -1.42
N TRP A 68 -11.91 7.93 -1.87
CA TRP A 68 -13.00 6.99 -2.08
C TRP A 68 -13.85 6.78 -0.83
N GLY A 69 -13.20 6.67 0.34
CA GLY A 69 -13.87 6.50 1.62
C GLY A 69 -14.82 7.65 1.97
N TYR A 70 -14.45 8.88 1.60
CA TYR A 70 -15.29 10.06 1.85
C TYR A 70 -16.60 10.01 1.06
N TYR A 71 -16.53 9.62 -0.22
CA TYR A 71 -17.71 9.62 -1.09
C TYR A 71 -18.56 8.36 -0.97
N LEU A 72 -17.94 7.20 -0.74
CA LEU A 72 -18.59 5.90 -0.78
C LEU A 72 -18.74 5.22 0.58
N GLY A 73 -18.21 5.85 1.64
CA GLY A 73 -18.20 5.27 2.97
C GLY A 73 -17.17 4.15 3.13
N LYS A 74 -17.09 3.60 4.32
CA LYS A 74 -16.07 2.61 4.69
C LYS A 74 -16.12 1.29 3.91
N ASP A 75 -17.27 0.98 3.28
CA ASP A 75 -17.45 -0.25 2.52
C ASP A 75 -16.88 -0.17 1.08
N TYR A 76 -16.31 0.99 0.68
CA TYR A 76 -15.80 1.18 -0.68
C TYR A 76 -14.78 0.12 -1.08
N ALA A 77 -13.89 -0.23 -0.16
CA ALA A 77 -12.85 -1.22 -0.40
C ALA A 77 -13.43 -2.64 -0.51
N THR A 78 -14.37 -2.99 0.36
CA THR A 78 -15.10 -4.26 0.27
C THR A 78 -15.75 -4.41 -1.10
N LYS A 79 -16.43 -3.37 -1.60
CA LYS A 79 -17.03 -3.36 -2.94
C LYS A 79 -16.00 -3.49 -4.05
N ALA A 80 -14.85 -2.82 -3.93
CA ALA A 80 -13.78 -2.95 -4.90
C ALA A 80 -13.26 -4.41 -4.98
N PHE A 81 -13.05 -5.06 -3.84
CA PHE A 81 -12.63 -6.46 -3.78
C PHE A 81 -13.71 -7.43 -4.32
N GLU A 82 -14.99 -7.20 -4.02
CA GLU A 82 -16.10 -7.99 -4.61
C GLU A 82 -16.10 -7.90 -6.13
N TYR A 83 -15.91 -6.69 -6.69
CA TYR A 83 -15.79 -6.51 -8.14
C TYR A 83 -14.51 -7.15 -8.69
N ALA A 84 -13.39 -7.03 -8.00
CA ALA A 84 -12.15 -7.69 -8.43
C ALA A 84 -12.33 -9.21 -8.47
N ARG A 85 -12.92 -9.83 -7.44
CA ARG A 85 -13.25 -11.27 -7.45
C ARG A 85 -14.16 -11.67 -8.59
N LYS A 86 -15.10 -10.82 -8.95
CA LYS A 86 -16.05 -11.10 -10.03
C LYS A 86 -15.43 -11.03 -11.42
N TYR A 87 -14.50 -10.08 -11.65
CA TYR A 87 -14.02 -9.73 -12.99
C TYR A 87 -12.58 -10.07 -13.28
N CYS A 88 -11.74 -10.31 -12.27
CA CYS A 88 -10.40 -10.84 -12.47
C CYS A 88 -10.45 -12.33 -12.87
N ALA A 89 -9.38 -12.80 -13.49
CA ALA A 89 -9.25 -14.21 -13.83
C ALA A 89 -9.35 -15.10 -12.58
N GLN A 90 -9.91 -16.28 -12.74
CA GLN A 90 -9.98 -17.24 -11.64
C GLN A 90 -8.56 -17.57 -11.14
N GLY A 91 -8.36 -17.51 -9.82
CA GLY A 91 -7.06 -17.73 -9.18
C GLY A 91 -6.19 -16.48 -9.09
N SER A 92 -6.68 -15.31 -9.58
CA SER A 92 -5.99 -14.05 -9.33
C SER A 92 -5.86 -13.77 -7.84
N ARG A 93 -4.70 -13.27 -7.46
CA ARG A 93 -4.38 -12.84 -6.09
C ARG A 93 -4.67 -11.36 -5.94
N LEU A 94 -5.39 -10.99 -4.90
CA LEU A 94 -5.87 -9.63 -4.65
C LEU A 94 -5.26 -9.08 -3.37
N TYR A 95 -4.63 -7.91 -3.46
CA TYR A 95 -3.86 -7.29 -2.39
C TYR A 95 -4.43 -5.93 -1.97
N VAL A 96 -4.16 -5.56 -0.73
CA VAL A 96 -4.13 -4.18 -0.24
C VAL A 96 -2.67 -3.80 -0.11
N ASN A 97 -2.27 -2.65 -0.66
CA ASN A 97 -0.89 -2.16 -0.69
C ASN A 97 -0.76 -0.82 0.05
N ASP A 98 0.34 -0.61 0.78
CA ASP A 98 0.64 0.68 1.41
C ASP A 98 2.15 0.86 1.65
N TYR A 99 2.57 2.08 1.97
CA TYR A 99 3.96 2.48 2.22
C TYR A 99 4.24 2.73 3.71
N ASN A 100 5.51 2.86 4.08
CA ASN A 100 5.98 3.16 5.44
C ASN A 100 5.51 2.16 6.53
N LEU A 101 5.17 0.95 6.16
CA LEU A 101 4.71 -0.07 7.11
C LEU A 101 5.84 -0.55 8.01
N GLU A 102 7.08 -0.51 7.54
CA GLU A 102 8.30 -0.88 8.26
C GLU A 102 8.68 0.15 9.33
N THR A 103 8.30 1.42 9.15
CA THR A 103 8.64 2.51 10.06
C THR A 103 7.47 2.93 10.94
N SER A 104 6.23 2.55 10.61
CA SER A 104 5.01 2.94 11.32
C SER A 104 4.16 1.73 11.76
N PRO A 105 4.44 1.15 12.94
CA PRO A 105 3.64 0.03 13.47
C PRO A 105 2.15 0.34 13.62
N ASN A 106 1.78 1.59 13.91
CA ASN A 106 0.37 2.00 14.00
C ASN A 106 -0.31 1.96 12.61
N LYS A 107 0.39 2.40 11.56
CA LYS A 107 -0.11 2.34 10.19
C LYS A 107 -0.27 0.88 9.74
N LEU A 108 0.71 0.03 10.04
CA LEU A 108 0.63 -1.41 9.77
C LEU A 108 -0.55 -2.07 10.49
N ALA A 109 -0.77 -1.77 11.77
CA ALA A 109 -1.91 -2.28 12.52
C ALA A 109 -3.24 -1.84 11.91
N ALA A 110 -3.36 -0.57 11.53
CA ALA A 110 -4.55 -0.04 10.87
C ALA A 110 -4.81 -0.68 9.49
N LEU A 111 -3.75 -0.99 8.72
CA LEU A 111 -3.86 -1.71 7.46
C LEU A 111 -4.37 -3.14 7.68
N ILE A 112 -3.88 -3.83 8.69
CA ILE A 112 -4.34 -5.18 9.06
C ILE A 112 -5.82 -5.15 9.47
N ASP A 113 -6.24 -4.17 10.26
CA ASP A 113 -7.65 -3.99 10.64
C ASP A 113 -8.52 -3.68 9.41
N PHE A 114 -8.01 -2.91 8.46
CA PHE A 114 -8.69 -2.63 7.20
C PHE A 114 -8.88 -3.90 6.35
N VAL A 115 -7.85 -4.72 6.21
CA VAL A 115 -7.93 -6.03 5.53
C VAL A 115 -8.94 -6.94 6.21
N LYS A 116 -8.90 -7.02 7.53
CA LYS A 116 -9.85 -7.81 8.32
C LYS A 116 -11.29 -7.32 8.11
N TYR A 117 -11.50 -6.01 8.10
CA TYR A 117 -12.82 -5.44 7.83
C TYR A 117 -13.37 -5.87 6.47
N ILE A 118 -12.55 -5.84 5.41
CA ILE A 118 -12.95 -6.28 4.06
C ILE A 118 -13.37 -7.76 4.08
N ASP A 119 -12.57 -8.59 4.74
CA ASP A 119 -12.84 -10.04 4.82
C ASP A 119 -14.10 -10.37 5.62
N GLU A 120 -14.42 -9.60 6.65
CA GLU A 120 -15.58 -9.83 7.52
C GLU A 120 -16.89 -9.23 6.98
N ASN A 121 -16.83 -8.22 6.09
CA ASN A 121 -17.99 -7.43 5.67
C ASN A 121 -18.35 -7.58 4.18
N ASN A 122 -17.89 -8.63 3.51
CA ASN A 122 -18.24 -8.89 2.11
C ASN A 122 -19.43 -9.86 1.98
N VAL A 123 -20.06 -9.85 0.80
CA VAL A 123 -21.27 -10.64 0.52
C VAL A 123 -21.04 -12.15 0.46
N THR A 124 -19.78 -12.59 0.35
CA THR A 124 -19.47 -14.03 0.21
C THR A 124 -19.42 -14.77 1.54
N GLY A 125 -19.24 -14.04 2.64
CA GLY A 125 -19.02 -14.60 3.98
C GLY A 125 -17.71 -15.38 4.11
N GLN A 126 -16.78 -15.20 3.16
CA GLN A 126 -15.43 -15.80 3.16
C GLN A 126 -14.38 -14.70 2.97
N PRO A 127 -13.13 -14.90 3.43
CA PRO A 127 -12.05 -13.96 3.14
C PRO A 127 -11.86 -13.77 1.63
N ILE A 128 -11.76 -12.50 1.19
CA ILE A 128 -11.60 -12.13 -0.21
C ILE A 128 -10.31 -11.37 -0.51
N VAL A 129 -9.56 -11.00 0.53
CA VAL A 129 -8.20 -10.43 0.40
C VAL A 129 -7.20 -11.57 0.50
N ASP A 130 -6.35 -11.76 -0.52
CA ASP A 130 -5.34 -12.81 -0.51
C ASP A 130 -4.06 -12.37 0.19
N GLY A 131 -3.66 -11.11 0.04
CA GLY A 131 -2.37 -10.66 0.51
C GLY A 131 -2.32 -9.20 0.93
N ILE A 132 -1.22 -8.86 1.58
CA ILE A 132 -0.83 -7.51 1.98
C ILE A 132 0.46 -7.17 1.24
N GLY A 133 0.46 -6.04 0.53
CA GLY A 133 1.62 -5.44 -0.10
C GLY A 133 2.24 -4.38 0.80
N THR A 134 3.57 -4.31 0.80
CA THR A 134 4.34 -3.21 1.35
C THR A 134 5.21 -2.61 0.26
N GLN A 135 5.11 -1.30 0.03
CA GLN A 135 5.87 -0.64 -1.03
C GLN A 135 7.38 -0.69 -0.76
N MET A 136 7.78 -0.39 0.47
CA MET A 136 9.18 -0.36 0.90
C MET A 136 10.03 0.68 0.15
N HIS A 137 9.54 1.90 0.05
CA HIS A 137 10.34 3.08 -0.30
C HIS A 137 11.18 3.47 0.92
N VAL A 138 12.42 2.99 1.00
CA VAL A 138 13.24 3.12 2.21
C VAL A 138 14.46 3.99 1.98
N THR A 139 14.96 4.63 3.05
CA THR A 139 16.20 5.40 3.01
C THR A 139 17.33 4.57 3.67
N ALA A 140 18.43 4.37 2.95
CA ALA A 140 19.53 3.51 3.37
C ALA A 140 20.13 3.88 4.74
N SER A 141 20.16 5.17 5.08
CA SER A 141 20.76 5.67 6.31
C SER A 141 19.87 5.56 7.56
N SER A 142 18.58 5.27 7.40
CA SER A 142 17.60 5.31 8.51
C SER A 142 16.88 4.00 8.78
N ILE A 143 16.79 3.10 7.80
CA ILE A 143 16.11 1.83 8.00
C ILE A 143 16.97 0.82 8.77
N THR A 144 16.35 0.08 9.68
CA THR A 144 17.05 -0.94 10.49
C THR A 144 16.50 -2.34 10.25
N ARG A 145 17.33 -3.34 10.55
CA ARG A 145 16.95 -4.75 10.45
C ARG A 145 15.76 -5.08 11.35
N GLU A 146 15.75 -4.53 12.57
CA GLU A 146 14.71 -4.76 13.56
C GLU A 146 13.35 -4.26 13.09
N GLN A 147 13.30 -3.09 12.43
CA GLN A 147 12.08 -2.53 11.86
C GLN A 147 11.52 -3.44 10.75
N ILE A 148 12.37 -3.89 9.84
CA ILE A 148 11.99 -4.75 8.72
C ILE A 148 11.53 -6.12 9.23
N ASP A 149 12.27 -6.73 10.16
CA ASP A 149 11.93 -8.03 10.76
C ASP A 149 10.56 -7.95 11.47
N ALA A 150 10.33 -6.91 12.28
CA ALA A 150 9.07 -6.70 13.00
C ALA A 150 7.88 -6.53 12.05
N MET A 151 8.04 -5.77 10.97
CA MET A 151 7.01 -5.61 9.95
C MET A 151 6.67 -6.95 9.31
N PHE A 152 7.64 -7.69 8.78
CA PHE A 152 7.38 -8.97 8.12
C PHE A 152 6.79 -10.02 9.07
N GLN A 153 7.24 -10.08 10.31
CA GLN A 153 6.65 -10.96 11.34
C GLN A 153 5.18 -10.61 11.59
N THR A 154 4.86 -9.33 11.69
CA THR A 154 3.49 -8.85 11.90
C THR A 154 2.60 -9.15 10.71
N MET A 155 3.08 -8.91 9.48
CA MET A 155 2.34 -9.25 8.26
C MET A 155 2.13 -10.76 8.15
N ALA A 156 3.17 -11.57 8.38
CA ALA A 156 3.08 -13.04 8.32
C ALA A 156 2.12 -13.63 9.35
N ALA A 157 2.00 -13.01 10.54
CA ALA A 157 1.06 -13.44 11.57
C ALA A 157 -0.42 -13.35 11.14
N THR A 158 -0.74 -12.57 10.09
CA THR A 158 -2.10 -12.49 9.54
C THR A 158 -2.52 -13.77 8.78
N GLY A 159 -1.58 -14.63 8.40
CA GLY A 159 -1.81 -15.77 7.51
C GLY A 159 -1.98 -15.41 6.03
N LYS A 160 -1.95 -14.12 5.68
CA LYS A 160 -2.06 -13.63 4.30
C LYS A 160 -0.75 -13.79 3.53
N LEU A 161 -0.84 -13.73 2.20
CA LEU A 161 0.35 -13.57 1.36
C LEU A 161 1.01 -12.24 1.67
N VAL A 162 2.33 -12.22 1.63
CA VAL A 162 3.14 -11.01 1.85
C VAL A 162 3.94 -10.72 0.59
N ARG A 163 3.83 -9.50 0.08
CA ARG A 163 4.56 -9.04 -1.10
C ARG A 163 5.25 -7.73 -0.82
N VAL A 164 6.49 -7.59 -1.27
CA VAL A 164 7.15 -6.29 -1.46
C VAL A 164 6.86 -5.82 -2.88
N THR A 165 6.21 -4.67 -3.02
CA THR A 165 5.59 -4.26 -4.28
C THR A 165 6.42 -3.27 -5.07
N GLU A 166 7.22 -2.43 -4.39
CA GLU A 166 7.80 -1.23 -4.99
C GLU A 166 9.18 -0.90 -4.40
N LEU A 167 9.98 -1.93 -4.08
CA LEU A 167 11.24 -1.74 -3.35
C LEU A 167 12.19 -0.79 -4.07
N ASP A 168 12.51 0.30 -3.42
CA ASP A 168 13.68 1.12 -3.69
C ASP A 168 14.42 1.49 -2.40
N VAL A 169 15.69 1.88 -2.55
CA VAL A 169 16.55 2.24 -1.41
C VAL A 169 17.23 3.57 -1.73
N ALA A 170 16.66 4.65 -1.21
CA ALA A 170 17.16 5.99 -1.47
C ALA A 170 18.46 6.29 -0.72
N LEU A 171 19.39 6.98 -1.39
CA LEU A 171 20.65 7.48 -0.82
C LEU A 171 20.60 8.97 -0.45
N GLY A 172 19.56 9.70 -0.88
CA GLY A 172 19.41 11.12 -0.62
C GLY A 172 20.43 12.01 -1.38
N THR A 173 21.08 11.47 -2.40
CA THR A 173 22.06 12.22 -3.22
C THR A 173 22.11 11.68 -4.65
N ALA A 174 22.27 12.59 -5.62
CA ALA A 174 22.48 12.24 -7.02
C ALA A 174 23.94 11.87 -7.37
N SER A 175 24.86 11.98 -6.41
CA SER A 175 26.28 11.70 -6.60
C SER A 175 26.81 10.89 -5.40
N PRO A 176 26.40 9.63 -5.26
CA PRO A 176 26.77 8.81 -4.11
C PRO A 176 28.25 8.44 -4.10
N SER A 177 28.86 8.37 -2.92
CA SER A 177 30.19 7.80 -2.73
C SER A 177 30.16 6.26 -2.85
N ALA A 178 31.32 5.65 -2.97
CA ALA A 178 31.46 4.19 -2.98
C ALA A 178 30.87 3.55 -1.71
N GLU A 179 31.09 4.18 -0.56
CA GLU A 179 30.56 3.71 0.74
C GLU A 179 29.04 3.81 0.81
N GLN A 180 28.43 4.84 0.18
CA GLN A 180 26.98 4.95 0.11
C GLN A 180 26.37 3.89 -0.81
N LEU A 181 27.02 3.59 -1.94
CA LEU A 181 26.58 2.50 -2.83
C LEU A 181 26.70 1.12 -2.16
N GLU A 182 27.77 0.91 -1.36
CA GLU A 182 27.90 -0.30 -0.56
C GLU A 182 26.82 -0.40 0.53
N LEU A 183 26.51 0.71 1.20
CA LEU A 183 25.40 0.76 2.16
C LEU A 183 24.06 0.41 1.50
N GLN A 184 23.78 0.96 0.33
CA GLN A 184 22.56 0.65 -0.44
C GLN A 184 22.47 -0.85 -0.76
N ALA A 185 23.55 -1.44 -1.26
CA ALA A 185 23.62 -2.87 -1.57
C ALA A 185 23.37 -3.74 -0.31
N ASN A 186 23.95 -3.36 0.82
CA ASN A 186 23.76 -4.04 2.10
C ASN A 186 22.31 -3.94 2.59
N VAL A 187 21.63 -2.80 2.37
CA VAL A 187 20.21 -2.65 2.73
C VAL A 187 19.33 -3.52 1.84
N TYR A 188 19.56 -3.58 0.52
CA TYR A 188 18.87 -4.52 -0.34
C TYR A 188 19.03 -5.96 0.16
N GLN A 189 20.28 -6.38 0.39
CA GLN A 189 20.56 -7.73 0.92
C GLN A 189 19.81 -7.98 2.24
N MET A 190 19.85 -7.04 3.18
CA MET A 190 19.16 -7.12 4.46
C MET A 190 17.65 -7.33 4.30
N ILE A 191 17.01 -6.62 3.37
CA ILE A 191 15.57 -6.75 3.10
C ILE A 191 15.25 -8.14 2.55
N PHE A 192 16.01 -8.63 1.56
CA PHE A 192 15.81 -9.97 1.01
C PHE A 192 15.99 -11.07 2.05
N GLU A 193 17.02 -10.96 2.90
CA GLU A 193 17.28 -11.92 3.97
C GLU A 193 16.16 -11.90 5.02
N SER A 194 15.72 -10.70 5.42
CA SER A 194 14.61 -10.52 6.38
C SER A 194 13.32 -11.11 5.85
N TYR A 195 12.94 -10.79 4.61
CA TYR A 195 11.75 -11.36 3.96
C TYR A 195 11.78 -12.89 3.98
N LYS A 196 12.90 -13.46 3.55
CA LYS A 196 13.07 -14.93 3.51
C LYS A 196 13.04 -15.58 4.91
N ALA A 197 13.55 -14.89 5.92
CA ALA A 197 13.64 -15.41 7.28
C ALA A 197 12.32 -15.30 8.06
N ASN A 198 11.55 -14.22 7.84
CA ASN A 198 10.39 -13.88 8.66
C ASN A 198 9.03 -14.17 8.00
N VAL A 199 8.99 -14.35 6.68
CA VAL A 199 7.76 -14.73 5.97
C VAL A 199 7.82 -16.22 5.63
N PRO A 200 6.86 -17.04 6.11
CA PRO A 200 6.78 -18.46 5.74
C PRO A 200 6.73 -18.64 4.21
N GLU A 201 7.38 -19.65 3.69
CA GLU A 201 7.48 -19.89 2.24
C GLU A 201 6.10 -19.92 1.54
N ALA A 202 5.10 -20.51 2.18
CA ALA A 202 3.73 -20.56 1.65
C ALA A 202 3.03 -19.20 1.58
N GLN A 203 3.55 -18.19 2.27
CA GLN A 203 3.03 -16.81 2.27
C GLN A 203 3.89 -15.86 1.41
N GLN A 204 5.05 -16.30 0.92
CA GLN A 204 5.92 -15.48 0.09
C GLN A 204 5.32 -15.29 -1.31
N SER A 205 5.01 -14.03 -1.68
CA SER A 205 4.49 -13.66 -2.99
C SER A 205 5.48 -12.90 -3.87
N GLY A 206 6.68 -12.66 -3.37
CA GLY A 206 7.78 -12.07 -4.11
C GLY A 206 8.12 -10.64 -3.73
N ILE A 207 9.17 -10.13 -4.39
CA ILE A 207 9.69 -8.77 -4.24
C ILE A 207 9.79 -8.16 -5.64
N THR A 208 9.21 -6.98 -5.81
CA THR A 208 9.30 -6.17 -7.03
C THR A 208 10.17 -4.95 -6.75
N ILE A 209 11.15 -4.69 -7.61
CA ILE A 209 11.96 -3.47 -7.56
C ILE A 209 11.20 -2.35 -8.26
N TRP A 210 11.14 -1.18 -7.63
CA TRP A 210 10.50 -0.01 -8.21
C TRP A 210 11.45 0.69 -9.18
N THR A 211 10.93 0.99 -10.36
CA THR A 211 11.54 1.58 -11.54
C THR A 211 12.73 0.81 -12.18
N LEU A 212 13.03 1.15 -13.44
CA LEU A 212 14.15 0.62 -14.19
C LEU A 212 15.31 1.62 -14.32
N SER A 213 15.18 2.81 -13.75
CA SER A 213 16.13 3.91 -13.93
C SER A 213 16.11 4.85 -12.76
N ASP A 214 17.29 5.23 -12.25
CA ASP A 214 17.44 6.20 -11.17
C ASP A 214 16.88 7.60 -11.51
N ASN A 215 16.68 7.89 -12.80
CA ASN A 215 16.08 9.15 -13.24
C ASN A 215 14.55 9.21 -13.07
N ALA A 216 13.94 8.09 -12.73
CA ALA A 216 12.50 7.94 -12.52
C ALA A 216 12.17 7.51 -11.08
N ALA A 217 13.18 7.41 -10.21
CA ALA A 217 12.97 7.15 -8.78
C ALA A 217 12.43 8.42 -8.10
N GLU A 218 11.45 8.24 -7.23
CA GLU A 218 10.91 9.28 -6.37
C GLU A 218 11.90 9.71 -5.28
#